data_7a7a5163067b192a709b8b57322c23a1
#
_entry.id   7a7a5163067b192a709b8b57322c23a1
#
_cell.length_a   1.000
_cell.length_b   1.000
_cell.length_c   1.000
_cell.angle_alpha   90.00
_cell.angle_beta   90.00
_cell.angle_gamma   90.00
#
_symmetry.space_group_name_H-M   'P 1'
#
loop_
_entity.id
_entity.type
_entity.pdbx_description
1 polymer ?
#
loop_
_entity_poly.entity_id
_entity_poly.type
_entity_poly.pdbx_seq_one_letter_code
_entity_poly.pdbx_strand_id
1 'polypeptide(L)'
;MGEPVLPKVEPDLVGIWKKNVWWFGLRWPFSTVLFSWVTVAATLAPEFHIYRYLLTMLAGFFGLVIGAHYIDITASKDKYLPYFPKMNRGAIRAAGVLAVLAGMAVGVYMSFLYSLWFLVFVILGGFFALFYPIEKPKWLHTYPGFGLAWGFMPVLASYYIQATRIDLLGLGLAVFLGITVVEMHHMAVLTNEKEYSGDMTKNARLLLKIHRAAAYTIGLILLLSRLI
;
A
#
# COMPACT_ATOMS: atom_id res chain seq x y z
N MET A 1 29.56 -7.23 -21.10
CA MET A 1 28.38 -7.27 -20.24
C MET A 1 28.28 -5.89 -19.61
N GLY A 2 27.27 -5.09 -20.00
CA GLY A 2 27.05 -3.77 -19.40
C GLY A 2 26.65 -3.92 -17.94
N GLU A 3 27.14 -3.04 -17.07
CA GLU A 3 26.71 -3.00 -15.67
C GLU A 3 25.17 -2.95 -15.59
N PRO A 4 24.53 -3.71 -14.70
CA PRO A 4 23.10 -3.69 -14.52
C PRO A 4 22.69 -2.26 -14.10
N VAL A 5 21.93 -1.61 -14.94
CA VAL A 5 21.44 -0.26 -14.66
C VAL A 5 20.35 -0.35 -13.62
N LEU A 6 20.73 0.03 -12.44
CA LEU A 6 19.88 0.09 -11.27
C LEU A 6 18.69 1.03 -11.52
N PRO A 7 17.42 0.63 -11.26
CA PRO A 7 16.33 1.57 -11.22
C PRO A 7 16.70 2.68 -10.23
N LYS A 8 16.68 3.93 -10.65
CA LYS A 8 16.91 5.07 -9.76
C LYS A 8 15.77 5.13 -8.77
N VAL A 9 15.90 4.43 -7.66
CA VAL A 9 15.09 4.71 -6.48
C VAL A 9 15.38 6.15 -6.10
N GLU A 10 14.34 6.92 -5.78
CA GLU A 10 14.46 8.37 -5.51
C GLU A 10 15.69 8.68 -4.65
N PRO A 11 16.59 9.55 -5.08
CA PRO A 11 17.85 9.84 -4.39
C PRO A 11 17.66 10.28 -2.94
N ASP A 12 16.55 10.96 -2.65
CA ASP A 12 16.30 11.67 -1.39
C ASP A 12 15.92 10.75 -0.21
N LEU A 13 15.56 9.49 -0.48
CA LEU A 13 15.21 8.51 0.55
C LEU A 13 16.21 7.35 0.64
N VAL A 14 17.24 7.39 -0.16
CA VAL A 14 18.02 6.22 -0.50
C VAL A 14 19.27 6.04 0.37
N GLY A 15 19.77 7.09 1.02
CA GLY A 15 21.07 7.04 1.70
C GLY A 15 21.14 5.99 2.83
N ILE A 16 20.18 6.03 3.74
CA ILE A 16 20.14 5.14 4.92
C ILE A 16 19.42 3.81 4.61
N TRP A 17 18.39 3.85 3.77
CA TRP A 17 17.51 2.73 3.47
C TRP A 17 18.11 1.69 2.52
N LYS A 18 19.07 2.07 1.67
CA LYS A 18 19.73 1.16 0.71
C LYS A 18 20.55 0.05 1.36
N LYS A 19 20.95 0.22 2.62
CA LYS A 19 21.85 -0.74 3.27
C LYS A 19 21.14 -1.91 3.93
N ASN A 20 19.83 -1.81 4.16
CA ASN A 20 19.07 -2.83 4.87
C ASN A 20 17.78 -3.18 4.11
N VAL A 21 17.71 -4.42 3.61
CA VAL A 21 16.57 -4.93 2.86
C VAL A 21 15.25 -4.89 3.66
N TRP A 22 15.30 -5.06 4.97
CA TRP A 22 14.12 -5.01 5.84
C TRP A 22 13.50 -3.61 5.87
N TRP A 23 14.33 -2.56 5.97
CA TRP A 23 13.85 -1.18 5.88
C TRP A 23 13.41 -0.80 4.48
N PHE A 24 14.19 -1.20 3.46
CA PHE A 24 13.84 -0.96 2.07
C PHE A 24 12.47 -1.57 1.72
N GLY A 25 12.18 -2.75 2.26
CA GLY A 25 10.93 -3.46 2.05
C GLY A 25 9.69 -2.74 2.57
N LEU A 26 9.82 -1.86 3.55
CA LEU A 26 8.67 -1.11 4.07
C LEU A 26 8.12 -0.07 3.08
N ARG A 27 8.91 0.33 2.08
CA ARG A 27 8.49 1.28 1.01
C ARG A 27 7.74 2.50 1.56
N TRP A 28 8.29 3.11 2.59
CA TRP A 28 7.64 4.19 3.34
C TRP A 28 6.94 5.26 2.51
N PRO A 29 7.48 5.77 1.39
CA PRO A 29 6.79 6.79 0.60
C PRO A 29 5.46 6.33 0.02
N PHE A 30 5.36 5.06 -0.35
CA PHE A 30 4.12 4.46 -0.84
C PHE A 30 3.20 4.08 0.32
N SER A 31 3.74 3.42 1.33
CA SER A 31 2.99 2.94 2.49
C SER A 31 2.33 4.06 3.28
N THR A 32 3.00 5.20 3.44
CA THR A 32 2.43 6.37 4.12
C THR A 32 1.30 7.02 3.34
N VAL A 33 1.37 7.04 2.01
CA VAL A 33 0.24 7.49 1.17
C VAL A 33 -0.96 6.57 1.33
N LEU A 34 -0.76 5.26 1.28
CA LEU A 34 -1.82 4.28 1.49
C LEU A 34 -2.49 4.50 2.85
N PHE A 35 -1.71 4.66 3.91
CA PHE A 35 -2.25 4.95 5.25
C PHE A 35 -3.01 6.29 5.31
N SER A 36 -2.55 7.31 4.59
CA SER A 36 -3.29 8.57 4.49
C SER A 36 -4.67 8.36 3.85
N TRP A 37 -4.78 7.57 2.79
CA TRP A 37 -6.07 7.27 2.16
C TRP A 37 -6.98 6.39 3.02
N VAL A 38 -6.41 5.42 3.73
CA VAL A 38 -7.13 4.64 4.75
C VAL A 38 -7.67 5.56 5.86
N THR A 39 -6.88 6.55 6.29
CA THR A 39 -7.28 7.57 7.27
C THR A 39 -8.41 8.43 6.75
N VAL A 40 -8.31 8.93 5.52
CA VAL A 40 -9.36 9.72 4.86
C VAL A 40 -10.68 8.95 4.86
N ALA A 41 -10.65 7.68 4.46
CA ALA A 41 -11.84 6.84 4.41
C ALA A 41 -12.46 6.62 5.81
N ALA A 42 -11.63 6.34 6.81
CA ALA A 42 -12.10 6.15 8.18
C ALA A 42 -12.75 7.42 8.74
N THR A 43 -12.12 8.56 8.50
CA THR A 43 -12.59 9.85 9.06
C THR A 43 -13.81 10.41 8.35
N LEU A 44 -14.03 10.09 7.08
CA LEU A 44 -15.22 10.49 6.33
C LEU A 44 -16.41 9.54 6.53
N ALA A 45 -16.23 8.41 7.23
CA ALA A 45 -17.34 7.58 7.64
C ALA A 45 -18.29 8.38 8.59
N PRO A 46 -19.60 8.06 8.62
CA PRO A 46 -20.56 8.76 9.47
C PRO A 46 -20.16 8.82 10.93
N GLU A 47 -19.60 7.73 11.44
CA GLU A 47 -19.07 7.64 12.79
C GLU A 47 -17.58 7.31 12.72
N PHE A 48 -16.78 7.91 13.60
CA PHE A 48 -15.36 7.63 13.72
C PHE A 48 -15.06 7.00 15.08
N HIS A 49 -14.57 5.78 15.03
CA HIS A 49 -14.16 5.03 16.22
C HIS A 49 -12.65 4.82 16.21
N ILE A 50 -11.95 5.51 17.07
CA ILE A 50 -10.47 5.46 17.13
C ILE A 50 -9.92 4.04 17.26
N TYR A 51 -10.57 3.17 18.03
CA TYR A 51 -10.12 1.80 18.21
C TYR A 51 -10.22 0.97 16.93
N ARG A 52 -11.33 1.10 16.19
CA ARG A 52 -11.49 0.46 14.87
C ARG A 52 -10.44 0.99 13.87
N TYR A 53 -10.16 2.28 13.91
CA TYR A 53 -9.14 2.91 13.09
C TYR A 53 -7.74 2.36 13.41
N LEU A 54 -7.33 2.32 14.67
CA LEU A 54 -6.01 1.81 15.07
C LEU A 54 -5.83 0.33 14.70
N LEU A 55 -6.85 -0.51 14.89
CA LEU A 55 -6.81 -1.90 14.47
C LEU A 55 -6.73 -2.04 12.93
N THR A 56 -7.42 -1.18 12.17
CA THR A 56 -7.31 -1.15 10.71
C THR A 56 -5.90 -0.77 10.25
N MET A 57 -5.30 0.24 10.89
CA MET A 57 -3.92 0.63 10.62
C MET A 57 -2.94 -0.50 10.94
N LEU A 58 -3.14 -1.20 12.05
CA LEU A 58 -2.32 -2.34 12.45
C LEU A 58 -2.45 -3.51 11.46
N ALA A 59 -3.67 -3.86 11.06
CA ALA A 59 -3.92 -4.90 10.05
C ALA A 59 -3.27 -4.55 8.71
N GLY A 60 -3.42 -3.29 8.26
CA GLY A 60 -2.79 -2.77 7.05
C GLY A 60 -1.27 -2.76 7.12
N PHE A 61 -0.70 -2.39 8.27
CA PHE A 61 0.75 -2.41 8.48
C PHE A 61 1.32 -3.82 8.33
N PHE A 62 0.73 -4.80 8.98
CA PHE A 62 1.17 -6.19 8.84
C PHE A 62 0.87 -6.74 7.45
N GLY A 63 -0.38 -6.63 6.97
CA GLY A 63 -0.79 -7.28 5.72
C GLY A 63 -0.17 -6.65 4.48
N LEU A 64 -0.17 -5.33 4.38
CA LEU A 64 0.25 -4.62 3.17
C LEU A 64 1.70 -4.12 3.26
N VAL A 65 2.07 -3.39 4.35
CA VAL A 65 3.40 -2.76 4.42
C VAL A 65 4.50 -3.79 4.62
N ILE A 66 4.35 -4.73 5.55
CA ILE A 66 5.34 -5.80 5.73
C ILE A 66 5.02 -6.95 4.76
N GLY A 67 3.80 -7.48 4.84
CA GLY A 67 3.41 -8.70 4.18
C GLY A 67 3.61 -8.67 2.67
N ALA A 68 2.81 -7.89 1.97
CA ALA A 68 2.83 -7.84 0.52
C ALA A 68 4.18 -7.36 -0.04
N HIS A 69 4.81 -6.33 0.57
CA HIS A 69 6.08 -5.82 0.07
C HIS A 69 7.24 -6.81 0.26
N TYR A 70 7.29 -7.54 1.37
CA TYR A 70 8.35 -8.53 1.57
C TYR A 70 8.20 -9.73 0.63
N ILE A 71 6.96 -10.13 0.35
CA ILE A 71 6.68 -11.15 -0.65
C ILE A 71 7.13 -10.67 -2.04
N ASP A 72 6.80 -9.41 -2.42
CA ASP A 72 7.20 -8.82 -3.70
C ASP A 72 8.72 -8.77 -3.90
N ILE A 73 9.47 -8.33 -2.88
CA ILE A 73 10.94 -8.31 -2.94
C ILE A 73 11.51 -9.71 -3.23
N THR A 74 10.88 -10.75 -2.71
CA THR A 74 11.34 -12.13 -2.88
C THR A 74 10.81 -12.81 -4.13
N ALA A 75 9.69 -12.35 -4.68
CA ALA A 75 9.10 -12.86 -5.91
C ALA A 75 9.85 -12.37 -7.15
N SER A 76 10.25 -11.11 -7.16
CA SER A 76 10.99 -10.46 -8.26
C SER A 76 12.48 -10.82 -8.22
N LYS A 77 12.83 -12.01 -8.75
CA LYS A 77 14.18 -12.63 -8.61
C LYS A 77 15.34 -11.70 -8.99
N ASP A 78 15.21 -11.02 -10.11
CA ASP A 78 16.34 -10.32 -10.72
C ASP A 78 16.37 -8.82 -10.41
N LYS A 79 15.25 -8.28 -9.91
CA LYS A 79 15.09 -6.85 -9.67
C LYS A 79 15.87 -6.34 -8.45
N TYR A 80 15.92 -7.11 -7.37
CA TYR A 80 16.46 -6.66 -6.07
C TYR A 80 17.78 -7.33 -5.67
N LEU A 81 18.16 -8.46 -6.28
CA LEU A 81 19.44 -9.13 -6.01
C LEU A 81 20.67 -8.23 -6.20
N PRO A 82 20.75 -7.38 -7.26
CA PRO A 82 21.89 -6.50 -7.43
C PRO A 82 22.09 -5.51 -6.28
N TYR A 83 21.00 -5.16 -5.56
CA TYR A 83 21.05 -4.24 -4.42
C TYR A 83 21.35 -4.94 -3.09
N PHE A 84 20.88 -6.18 -2.96
CA PHE A 84 20.96 -6.97 -1.73
C PHE A 84 21.50 -8.37 -1.99
N PRO A 85 22.77 -8.51 -2.42
CA PRO A 85 23.33 -9.80 -2.85
C PRO A 85 23.39 -10.83 -1.71
N LYS A 86 23.43 -10.38 -0.45
CA LYS A 86 23.43 -11.23 0.74
C LYS A 86 22.05 -11.43 1.38
N MET A 87 20.97 -11.08 0.66
CA MET A 87 19.59 -11.18 1.15
C MET A 87 19.21 -12.65 1.40
N ASN A 88 18.79 -12.96 2.62
CA ASN A 88 18.14 -14.24 2.92
C ASN A 88 16.68 -14.20 2.45
N ARG A 89 16.44 -14.63 1.22
CA ARG A 89 15.11 -14.60 0.58
C ARG A 89 14.09 -15.44 1.32
N GLY A 90 14.50 -16.59 1.86
CA GLY A 90 13.62 -17.48 2.63
C GLY A 90 13.10 -16.78 3.88
N ALA A 91 13.99 -16.14 4.64
CA ALA A 91 13.62 -15.42 5.85
C ALA A 91 12.70 -14.23 5.57
N ILE A 92 12.99 -13.43 4.53
CA ILE A 92 12.16 -12.28 4.15
C ILE A 92 10.77 -12.74 3.66
N ARG A 93 10.71 -13.80 2.85
CA ARG A 93 9.45 -14.35 2.38
C ARG A 93 8.61 -14.92 3.54
N ALA A 94 9.25 -15.65 4.44
CA ALA A 94 8.57 -16.18 5.63
C ALA A 94 8.02 -15.05 6.50
N ALA A 95 8.81 -14.00 6.76
CA ALA A 95 8.37 -12.81 7.48
C ALA A 95 7.19 -12.12 6.78
N GLY A 96 7.22 -12.01 5.45
CA GLY A 96 6.11 -11.48 4.66
C GLY A 96 4.83 -12.28 4.82
N VAL A 97 4.90 -13.61 4.67
CA VAL A 97 3.73 -14.50 4.84
C VAL A 97 3.19 -14.43 6.27
N LEU A 98 4.06 -14.51 7.27
CA LEU A 98 3.66 -14.41 8.68
C LEU A 98 3.01 -13.06 8.99
N ALA A 99 3.51 -11.98 8.40
CA ALA A 99 2.91 -10.66 8.54
C ALA A 99 1.52 -10.59 7.90
N VAL A 100 1.31 -11.18 6.70
CA VAL A 100 -0.05 -11.27 6.11
C VAL A 100 -0.99 -12.01 7.06
N LEU A 101 -0.56 -13.16 7.58
CA LEU A 101 -1.37 -13.93 8.53
C LEU A 101 -1.68 -13.14 9.81
N ALA A 102 -0.72 -12.39 10.32
CA ALA A 102 -0.94 -11.50 11.48
C ALA A 102 -1.96 -10.40 11.17
N GLY A 103 -1.86 -9.76 10.00
CA GLY A 103 -2.85 -8.77 9.54
C GLY A 103 -4.25 -9.37 9.38
N MET A 104 -4.34 -10.57 8.81
CA MET A 104 -5.61 -11.32 8.71
C MET A 104 -6.16 -11.67 10.09
N ALA A 105 -5.32 -12.08 11.04
CA ALA A 105 -5.76 -12.40 12.42
C ALA A 105 -6.37 -11.17 13.11
N VAL A 106 -5.76 -9.98 12.95
CA VAL A 106 -6.37 -8.71 13.42
C VAL A 106 -7.70 -8.45 12.72
N GLY A 107 -7.78 -8.66 11.41
CA GLY A 107 -9.03 -8.50 10.66
C GLY A 107 -10.13 -9.46 11.09
N VAL A 108 -9.79 -10.73 11.33
CA VAL A 108 -10.73 -11.74 11.88
C VAL A 108 -11.23 -11.32 13.25
N TYR A 109 -10.33 -10.89 14.14
CA TYR A 109 -10.70 -10.35 15.45
C TYR A 109 -11.69 -9.18 15.33
N MET A 110 -11.42 -8.21 14.44
CA MET A 110 -12.34 -7.11 14.17
C MET A 110 -13.69 -7.57 13.62
N SER A 111 -13.69 -8.63 12.81
CA SER A 111 -14.92 -9.19 12.27
C SER A 111 -15.86 -9.72 13.34
N PHE A 112 -15.31 -10.42 14.33
CA PHE A 112 -16.11 -10.90 15.46
C PHE A 112 -16.57 -9.79 16.39
N LEU A 113 -15.79 -8.72 16.53
CA LEU A 113 -16.15 -7.60 17.41
C LEU A 113 -17.19 -6.67 16.82
N TYR A 114 -17.14 -6.42 15.50
CA TYR A 114 -17.88 -5.31 14.91
C TYR A 114 -18.85 -5.73 13.81
N SER A 115 -18.45 -6.62 12.90
CA SER A 115 -19.29 -7.09 11.81
C SER A 115 -18.71 -8.33 11.14
N LEU A 116 -19.41 -9.45 11.13
CA LEU A 116 -18.98 -10.67 10.45
C LEU A 116 -18.79 -10.47 8.93
N TRP A 117 -19.50 -9.55 8.32
CA TRP A 117 -19.31 -9.18 6.91
C TRP A 117 -17.92 -8.63 6.63
N PHE A 118 -17.20 -8.14 7.64
CA PHE A 118 -15.83 -7.69 7.47
C PHE A 118 -14.86 -8.84 7.09
N LEU A 119 -15.24 -10.11 7.34
CA LEU A 119 -14.48 -11.27 6.88
C LEU A 119 -14.28 -11.29 5.35
N VAL A 120 -15.22 -10.75 4.59
CA VAL A 120 -15.06 -10.62 3.13
C VAL A 120 -13.83 -9.78 2.80
N PHE A 121 -13.65 -8.65 3.48
CA PHE A 121 -12.48 -7.78 3.29
C PHE A 121 -11.20 -8.45 3.78
N VAL A 122 -11.26 -9.23 4.85
CA VAL A 122 -10.10 -9.98 5.37
C VAL A 122 -9.63 -11.04 4.37
N ILE A 123 -10.57 -11.80 3.81
CA ILE A 123 -10.27 -12.85 2.82
C ILE A 123 -9.73 -12.23 1.52
N LEU A 124 -10.39 -11.21 0.99
CA LEU A 124 -9.95 -10.53 -0.22
C LEU A 124 -8.64 -9.78 -0.01
N GLY A 125 -8.47 -9.11 1.13
CA GLY A 125 -7.22 -8.42 1.48
C GLY A 125 -6.05 -9.40 1.60
N GLY A 126 -6.25 -10.55 2.27
CA GLY A 126 -5.26 -11.63 2.33
C GLY A 126 -4.93 -12.19 0.96
N PHE A 127 -5.95 -12.41 0.11
CA PHE A 127 -5.76 -12.83 -1.27
C PHE A 127 -4.89 -11.83 -2.05
N PHE A 128 -5.23 -10.55 -2.03
CA PHE A 128 -4.43 -9.55 -2.72
C PHE A 128 -3.00 -9.43 -2.15
N ALA A 129 -2.85 -9.45 -0.82
CA ALA A 129 -1.54 -9.35 -0.19
C ALA A 129 -0.60 -10.52 -0.53
N LEU A 130 -1.14 -11.73 -0.74
CA LEU A 130 -0.37 -12.92 -1.08
C LEU A 130 -0.13 -13.06 -2.58
N PHE A 131 -1.16 -12.83 -3.40
CA PHE A 131 -1.13 -13.19 -4.82
C PHE A 131 -0.73 -12.04 -5.75
N TYR A 132 -1.02 -10.79 -5.40
CA TYR A 132 -0.58 -9.65 -6.19
C TYR A 132 0.95 -9.60 -6.33
N PRO A 133 1.75 -9.73 -5.24
CA PRO A 133 3.20 -9.65 -5.33
C PRO A 133 3.86 -10.76 -6.15
N ILE A 134 3.23 -11.93 -6.27
CA ILE A 134 3.74 -13.06 -7.05
C ILE A 134 3.27 -13.08 -8.51
N GLU A 135 2.56 -12.01 -8.93
CA GLU A 135 2.05 -11.81 -10.29
C GLU A 135 1.14 -12.94 -10.78
N LYS A 136 0.39 -13.56 -9.86
CA LYS A 136 -0.55 -14.64 -10.17
C LYS A 136 -1.89 -14.41 -9.46
N PRO A 137 -3.01 -14.54 -10.17
CA PRO A 137 -3.13 -14.66 -11.63
C PRO A 137 -2.72 -13.36 -12.35
N LYS A 138 -2.35 -13.43 -13.63
CA LYS A 138 -1.79 -12.31 -14.40
C LYS A 138 -2.66 -11.05 -14.44
N TRP A 139 -3.98 -11.20 -14.37
CA TRP A 139 -4.91 -10.06 -14.36
C TRP A 139 -4.77 -9.18 -13.12
N LEU A 140 -4.28 -9.71 -12.00
CA LEU A 140 -3.98 -8.91 -10.82
C LEU A 140 -2.85 -7.92 -11.05
N HIS A 141 -1.88 -8.28 -11.89
CA HIS A 141 -0.69 -7.44 -12.14
C HIS A 141 -0.91 -6.48 -13.32
N THR A 142 -2.05 -5.83 -13.32
CA THR A 142 -2.47 -4.80 -14.27
C THR A 142 -2.78 -3.50 -13.51
N TYR A 143 -2.89 -2.38 -14.21
CA TYR A 143 -3.31 -1.12 -13.58
C TYR A 143 -4.64 -1.22 -12.82
N PRO A 144 -5.72 -1.80 -13.38
CA PRO A 144 -6.95 -2.03 -12.63
C PRO A 144 -6.74 -2.94 -11.40
N GLY A 145 -5.97 -4.02 -11.55
CA GLY A 145 -5.66 -4.93 -10.44
C GLY A 145 -4.86 -4.22 -9.33
N PHE A 146 -3.94 -3.34 -9.70
CA PHE A 146 -3.21 -2.49 -8.76
C PHE A 146 -4.15 -1.56 -8.00
N GLY A 147 -5.00 -0.83 -8.72
CA GLY A 147 -5.97 0.09 -8.12
C GLY A 147 -6.94 -0.63 -7.18
N LEU A 148 -7.38 -1.83 -7.57
CA LEU A 148 -8.25 -2.67 -6.75
C LEU A 148 -7.54 -3.11 -5.46
N ALA A 149 -6.33 -3.65 -5.55
CA ALA A 149 -5.59 -4.22 -4.42
C ALA A 149 -5.06 -3.16 -3.44
N TRP A 150 -4.52 -2.06 -3.96
CA TRP A 150 -3.79 -1.06 -3.19
C TRP A 150 -4.56 0.24 -2.93
N GLY A 151 -5.67 0.47 -3.61
CA GLY A 151 -6.50 1.65 -3.45
C GLY A 151 -7.91 1.29 -2.99
N PHE A 152 -8.70 0.71 -3.88
CA PHE A 152 -10.12 0.45 -3.66
C PHE A 152 -10.39 -0.39 -2.41
N MET A 153 -9.77 -1.57 -2.29
CA MET A 153 -10.05 -2.51 -1.20
C MET A 153 -9.64 -1.99 0.17
N PRO A 154 -8.43 -1.45 0.40
CA PRO A 154 -8.06 -0.90 1.70
C PRO A 154 -8.93 0.29 2.13
N VAL A 155 -9.28 1.15 1.19
CA VAL A 155 -10.14 2.33 1.42
C VAL A 155 -11.56 1.90 1.80
N LEU A 156 -12.15 1.00 1.01
CA LEU A 156 -13.51 0.51 1.28
C LEU A 156 -13.58 -0.28 2.59
N ALA A 157 -12.57 -1.11 2.89
CA ALA A 157 -12.47 -1.83 4.15
C ALA A 157 -12.41 -0.87 5.36
N SER A 158 -11.60 0.19 5.24
CA SER A 158 -11.47 1.21 6.28
C SER A 158 -12.76 1.98 6.51
N TYR A 159 -13.45 2.37 5.45
CA TYR A 159 -14.76 3.00 5.54
C TYR A 159 -15.78 2.06 6.17
N TYR A 160 -15.87 0.82 5.64
CA TYR A 160 -16.84 -0.17 6.10
C TYR A 160 -16.72 -0.48 7.58
N ILE A 161 -15.53 -0.66 8.10
CA ILE A 161 -15.36 -1.01 9.52
C ILE A 161 -15.77 0.12 10.46
N GLN A 162 -15.73 1.35 10.01
CA GLN A 162 -16.26 2.50 10.73
C GLN A 162 -17.77 2.59 10.64
N ALA A 163 -18.32 2.55 9.42
CA ALA A 163 -19.73 2.74 9.13
C ALA A 163 -20.61 1.47 9.33
N THR A 164 -19.99 0.29 9.35
CA THR A 164 -20.63 -1.05 9.31
C THR A 164 -21.62 -1.26 8.14
N ARG A 165 -21.50 -0.43 7.11
CA ARG A 165 -22.28 -0.48 5.87
C ARG A 165 -21.48 0.07 4.71
N ILE A 166 -21.89 -0.29 3.50
CA ILE A 166 -21.40 0.35 2.27
C ILE A 166 -22.49 1.27 1.78
N ASP A 167 -22.19 2.55 1.67
CA ASP A 167 -23.05 3.56 1.07
C ASP A 167 -22.36 4.21 -0.13
N LEU A 168 -23.05 5.13 -0.79
CA LEU A 168 -22.55 5.77 -2.01
C LEU A 168 -21.25 6.58 -1.74
N LEU A 169 -21.13 7.18 -0.56
CA LEU A 169 -19.91 7.92 -0.18
C LEU A 169 -18.71 6.97 -0.06
N GLY A 170 -18.86 5.87 0.69
CA GLY A 170 -17.79 4.88 0.87
C GLY A 170 -17.36 4.24 -0.45
N LEU A 171 -18.32 3.91 -1.32
CA LEU A 171 -18.03 3.37 -2.65
C LEU A 171 -17.35 4.41 -3.54
N GLY A 172 -17.84 5.64 -3.57
CA GLY A 172 -17.26 6.74 -4.34
C GLY A 172 -15.83 7.05 -3.92
N LEU A 173 -15.55 7.10 -2.61
CA LEU A 173 -14.20 7.26 -2.08
C LEU A 173 -13.28 6.12 -2.51
N ALA A 174 -13.73 4.87 -2.40
CA ALA A 174 -12.92 3.72 -2.78
C ALA A 174 -12.57 3.73 -4.28
N VAL A 175 -13.51 4.08 -5.14
CA VAL A 175 -13.27 4.22 -6.59
C VAL A 175 -12.30 5.37 -6.87
N PHE A 176 -12.56 6.56 -6.32
CA PHE A 176 -11.73 7.74 -6.53
C PHE A 176 -10.28 7.51 -6.07
N LEU A 177 -10.11 7.01 -4.86
CA LEU A 177 -8.78 6.75 -4.30
C LEU A 177 -8.10 5.55 -4.97
N GLY A 178 -8.86 4.57 -5.45
CA GLY A 178 -8.35 3.49 -6.29
C GLY A 178 -7.73 4.01 -7.59
N ILE A 179 -8.41 4.94 -8.28
CA ILE A 179 -7.88 5.61 -9.50
C ILE A 179 -6.65 6.44 -9.14
N THR A 180 -6.68 7.22 -8.07
CA THR A 180 -5.56 8.05 -7.62
C THR A 180 -4.30 7.22 -7.34
N VAL A 181 -4.46 6.04 -6.73
CA VAL A 181 -3.33 5.13 -6.47
C VAL A 181 -2.73 4.59 -7.78
N VAL A 182 -3.56 4.27 -8.78
CA VAL A 182 -3.08 3.87 -10.12
C VAL A 182 -2.29 5.00 -10.77
N GLU A 183 -2.81 6.22 -10.74
CA GLU A 183 -2.15 7.41 -11.29
C GLU A 183 -0.80 7.65 -10.63
N MET A 184 -0.72 7.57 -9.30
CA MET A 184 0.54 7.70 -8.55
C MET A 184 1.53 6.59 -8.91
N HIS A 185 1.05 5.36 -9.10
CA HIS A 185 1.90 4.26 -9.54
C HIS A 185 2.46 4.52 -10.94
N HIS A 186 1.62 4.96 -11.87
CA HIS A 186 2.05 5.31 -13.22
C HIS A 186 3.10 6.43 -13.21
N MET A 187 2.88 7.50 -12.42
CA MET A 187 3.89 8.55 -12.24
C MET A 187 5.20 8.00 -11.66
N ALA A 188 5.13 7.08 -10.70
CA ALA A 188 6.33 6.46 -10.13
C ALA A 188 7.09 5.62 -11.17
N VAL A 189 6.39 4.90 -12.06
CA VAL A 189 7.00 4.19 -13.19
C VAL A 189 7.71 5.18 -14.12
N LEU A 190 7.05 6.25 -14.54
CA LEU A 190 7.63 7.29 -15.40
C LEU A 190 8.90 7.94 -14.81
N THR A 191 9.02 8.01 -13.47
CA THR A 191 10.22 8.53 -12.83
C THR A 191 11.40 7.56 -12.85
N ASN A 192 11.16 6.28 -13.07
CA ASN A 192 12.16 5.22 -12.98
C ASN A 192 12.60 4.68 -14.35
N GLU A 193 11.82 4.90 -15.41
CA GLU A 193 12.16 4.44 -16.75
C GLU A 193 13.16 5.37 -17.44
N LYS A 194 14.19 4.79 -18.07
CA LYS A 194 15.25 5.53 -18.76
C LYS A 194 14.80 6.14 -20.11
N GLU A 195 13.69 5.65 -20.65
CA GLU A 195 13.22 6.01 -22.00
C GLU A 195 12.56 7.39 -22.06
N TYR A 196 12.20 7.96 -20.91
CA TYR A 196 11.49 9.24 -20.90
C TYR A 196 12.43 10.43 -20.83
N SER A 197 12.12 11.47 -21.61
CA SER A 197 12.89 12.72 -21.67
C SER A 197 12.92 13.42 -20.30
N GLY A 198 14.00 14.19 -20.05
CA GLY A 198 14.25 14.85 -18.76
C GLY A 198 13.09 15.67 -18.21
N ASP A 199 12.29 16.34 -19.06
CA ASP A 199 11.17 17.18 -18.61
C ASP A 199 9.94 16.36 -18.20
N MET A 200 9.63 15.29 -18.90
CA MET A 200 8.54 14.38 -18.50
C MET A 200 8.83 13.75 -17.14
N THR A 201 10.05 13.28 -16.94
CA THR A 201 10.48 12.70 -15.65
C THR A 201 10.44 13.72 -14.51
N LYS A 202 10.83 14.98 -14.75
CA LYS A 202 10.76 16.07 -13.78
C LYS A 202 9.30 16.36 -13.39
N ASN A 203 8.42 16.48 -14.38
CA ASN A 203 7.00 16.76 -14.15
C ASN A 203 6.31 15.62 -13.39
N ALA A 204 6.54 14.37 -13.79
CA ALA A 204 6.01 13.20 -13.07
C ALA A 204 6.50 13.17 -11.61
N ARG A 205 7.77 13.48 -11.36
CA ARG A 205 8.33 13.56 -10.00
C ARG A 205 7.70 14.68 -9.19
N LEU A 206 7.49 15.86 -9.77
CA LEU A 206 6.83 16.97 -9.10
C LEU A 206 5.38 16.62 -8.74
N LEU A 207 4.61 16.09 -9.69
CA LEU A 207 3.23 15.66 -9.47
C LEU A 207 3.15 14.60 -8.38
N LEU A 208 4.04 13.62 -8.38
CA LEU A 208 4.09 12.59 -7.33
C LEU A 208 4.35 13.20 -5.95
N LYS A 209 5.24 14.20 -5.84
CA LYS A 209 5.48 14.92 -4.57
C LYS A 209 4.23 15.69 -4.13
N ILE A 210 3.55 16.38 -5.05
CA ILE A 210 2.31 17.11 -4.75
C ILE A 210 1.22 16.17 -4.26
N HIS A 211 1.00 15.04 -4.94
CA HIS A 211 -0.01 14.05 -4.52
C HIS A 211 0.29 13.49 -3.12
N ARG A 212 1.55 13.18 -2.83
CA ARG A 212 1.95 12.71 -1.50
C ARG A 212 1.68 13.77 -0.43
N ALA A 213 2.10 15.02 -0.67
CA ALA A 213 1.85 16.12 0.25
C ALA A 213 0.34 16.33 0.49
N ALA A 214 -0.46 16.31 -0.57
CA ALA A 214 -1.92 16.41 -0.47
C ALA A 214 -2.51 15.26 0.36
N ALA A 215 -2.11 14.01 0.10
CA ALA A 215 -2.57 12.85 0.85
C ALA A 215 -2.28 12.99 2.34
N TYR A 216 -1.04 13.36 2.69
CA TYR A 216 -0.63 13.51 4.09
C TYR A 216 -1.38 14.65 4.77
N THR A 217 -1.51 15.79 4.10
CA THR A 217 -2.18 16.98 4.65
C THR A 217 -3.66 16.70 4.89
N ILE A 218 -4.37 16.16 3.89
CA ILE A 218 -5.79 15.83 4.01
C ILE A 218 -6.01 14.78 5.08
N GLY A 219 -5.24 13.69 5.08
CA GLY A 219 -5.36 12.63 6.08
C GLY A 219 -5.13 13.16 7.51
N LEU A 220 -4.11 14.01 7.72
CA LEU A 220 -3.80 14.58 9.02
C LEU A 220 -4.90 15.55 9.48
N ILE A 221 -5.34 16.48 8.64
CA ILE A 221 -6.39 17.45 8.97
C ILE A 221 -7.68 16.73 9.36
N LEU A 222 -8.11 15.74 8.56
CA LEU A 222 -9.33 14.99 8.82
C LEU A 222 -9.21 14.16 10.11
N LEU A 223 -8.06 13.56 10.38
CA LEU A 223 -7.84 12.82 11.62
C LEU A 223 -7.92 13.77 12.83
N LEU A 224 -7.24 14.91 12.78
CA LEU A 224 -7.27 15.89 13.86
C LEU A 224 -8.69 16.41 14.10
N SER A 225 -9.48 16.65 13.06
CA SER A 225 -10.88 17.11 13.18
C SER A 225 -11.82 16.09 13.85
N ARG A 226 -11.40 14.84 13.95
CA ARG A 226 -12.15 13.78 14.64
C ARG A 226 -11.68 13.52 16.06
N LEU A 227 -10.49 14.03 16.42
CA LEU A 227 -9.89 13.85 17.75
C LEU A 227 -10.12 15.05 18.67
N ILE A 228 -10.45 16.22 18.09
CA ILE A 228 -10.83 17.46 18.81
C ILE A 228 -12.36 17.56 18.92
#